data_11038a3bbde971de80641cf9a3acc6fc
#
_entry.id   11038a3bbde971de80641cf9a3acc6fc
#
_cell.length_a   1.000
_cell.length_b   1.000
_cell.length_c   1.000
_cell.angle_alpha   90.00
_cell.angle_beta   90.00
_cell.angle_gamma   90.00
#
_symmetry.space_group_name_H-M   'P 1'
#
loop_
_entity.id
_entity.type
_entity.pdbx_description
1 polymer ?
#
loop_
_entity_poly.entity_id
_entity_poly.type
_entity_poly.pdbx_seq_one_letter_code
_entity_poly.pdbx_strand_id
1 'polypeptide(L)'
;MALAPLGAQASTAPAPHRINLHAAFGRALRAAPVNGRVAGVVPPVGRRITAARPAAATTCTEPNCNLTYGGGAVESAPRVYLLLWGPNWTPADPVSNDLSKLYSGLGSSSDSWSTVTNQYGPAFSGSVFMGTFNDIATPPAVVGYSDLSAEADAFATSQGIAGDVNAQVVIASQSGTCFDTSDGGFAGSCGSPGSGAYCAWHSYDGLVAFTNLPYMLDAGAICGENWINRGSNGLTDGVSIIAGHEYAETATDPEPPSGWVDNADTISGGEVGDKCAWGGTIWGGHDAQGNVTLATGTFAMQSLWSNAAGRCILTTSPVVSITRPRNQQTILNHRVLLRIHASTNSGFKVTFRASHLPTGLHIGPAGLITGKATRLGRWVVTVTATTYGAHKSTSFIWKVIR
;
A
#
# COMPACT_ATOMS: atom_id res chain seq x y z
N MET A 1 10.51 14.24 -44.83
CA MET A 1 9.43 13.51 -44.14
C MET A 1 9.73 13.51 -42.63
N ALA A 2 9.03 14.36 -41.90
CA ALA A 2 9.18 14.46 -40.44
C ALA A 2 8.21 13.47 -39.78
N LEU A 3 8.73 12.57 -38.95
CA LEU A 3 7.93 11.67 -38.13
C LEU A 3 7.33 12.47 -36.96
N ALA A 4 6.01 12.48 -36.88
CA ALA A 4 5.28 13.03 -35.73
C ALA A 4 5.50 12.15 -34.51
N PRO A 5 5.57 12.72 -33.27
CA PRO A 5 5.68 11.93 -32.05
C PRO A 5 4.36 11.19 -31.77
N LEU A 6 4.44 9.91 -31.50
CA LEU A 6 3.33 9.12 -30.96
C LEU A 6 2.92 9.71 -29.61
N GLY A 7 1.75 10.30 -29.56
CA GLY A 7 1.14 10.79 -28.33
C GLY A 7 0.87 9.61 -27.38
N ALA A 8 1.35 9.71 -26.15
CA ALA A 8 0.98 8.82 -25.07
C ALA A 8 -0.54 8.95 -24.84
N GLN A 9 -1.29 7.88 -25.10
CA GLN A 9 -2.69 7.81 -24.72
C GLN A 9 -2.75 7.76 -23.20
N ALA A 10 -3.36 8.76 -22.60
CA ALA A 10 -3.72 8.72 -21.20
C ALA A 10 -4.69 7.55 -21.01
N SER A 11 -4.28 6.56 -20.22
CA SER A 11 -5.15 5.48 -19.78
C SER A 11 -6.25 6.09 -18.91
N THR A 12 -7.46 6.19 -19.45
CA THR A 12 -8.63 6.57 -18.66
C THR A 12 -8.96 5.41 -17.74
N ALA A 13 -9.02 5.67 -16.43
CA ALA A 13 -9.51 4.68 -15.48
C ALA A 13 -10.91 4.18 -15.93
N PRO A 14 -11.21 2.88 -15.80
CA PRO A 14 -12.52 2.37 -16.13
C PRO A 14 -13.60 3.05 -15.28
N ALA A 15 -14.77 3.26 -15.87
CA ALA A 15 -15.89 3.86 -15.15
C ALA A 15 -16.29 2.97 -13.94
N PRO A 16 -16.67 3.58 -12.80
CA PRO A 16 -17.07 2.82 -11.61
C PRO A 16 -18.23 1.86 -11.89
N HIS A 17 -18.15 0.66 -11.33
CA HIS A 17 -19.26 -0.29 -11.38
C HIS A 17 -20.39 0.20 -10.48
N ARG A 18 -21.53 0.60 -11.05
CA ARG A 18 -22.71 0.98 -10.26
C ARG A 18 -23.34 -0.24 -9.61
N ILE A 19 -23.54 -0.18 -8.32
CA ILE A 19 -24.19 -1.20 -7.49
C ILE A 19 -25.29 -0.54 -6.64
N ASN A 20 -26.17 -1.35 -6.08
CA ASN A 20 -27.12 -0.89 -5.07
C ASN A 20 -27.26 -2.01 -4.04
N LEU A 21 -26.42 -1.97 -3.01
CA LEU A 21 -26.34 -3.00 -1.99
C LEU A 21 -27.63 -3.09 -1.18
N HIS A 22 -28.25 -1.95 -0.86
CA HIS A 22 -29.49 -1.91 -0.09
C HIS A 22 -30.69 -2.53 -0.85
N ALA A 23 -30.72 -2.44 -2.17
CA ALA A 23 -31.74 -3.09 -2.98
C ALA A 23 -31.53 -4.62 -3.05
N ALA A 24 -30.26 -5.07 -3.01
CA ALA A 24 -29.91 -6.49 -3.11
C ALA A 24 -30.09 -7.27 -1.81
N PHE A 25 -29.80 -6.65 -0.64
CA PHE A 25 -29.75 -7.35 0.64
C PHE A 25 -30.81 -6.88 1.67
N GLY A 26 -31.53 -5.81 1.40
CA GLY A 26 -32.60 -5.31 2.26
C GLY A 26 -32.11 -4.83 3.65
N ARG A 27 -33.06 -4.47 4.55
CA ARG A 27 -32.76 -4.05 5.91
C ARG A 27 -32.27 -5.16 6.85
N ALA A 28 -32.11 -6.38 6.36
CA ALA A 28 -31.80 -7.58 7.16
C ALA A 28 -30.34 -7.65 7.63
N LEU A 29 -29.44 -6.78 7.12
CA LEU A 29 -28.01 -6.78 7.45
C LEU A 29 -27.64 -5.98 8.71
N ARG A 30 -28.58 -5.72 9.60
CA ARG A 30 -28.23 -5.25 10.95
C ARG A 30 -27.75 -6.47 11.76
N ALA A 31 -26.55 -6.97 11.47
CA ALA A 31 -25.88 -7.85 12.40
C ALA A 31 -25.59 -7.07 13.70
N ALA A 32 -25.78 -7.72 14.86
CA ALA A 32 -25.37 -7.14 16.12
C ALA A 32 -23.88 -6.80 16.05
N PRO A 33 -23.43 -5.67 16.59
CA PRO A 33 -22.02 -5.30 16.54
C PRO A 33 -21.21 -6.41 17.21
N VAL A 34 -20.47 -7.16 16.41
CA VAL A 34 -19.27 -7.84 16.91
C VAL A 34 -18.41 -6.71 17.45
N ASN A 35 -17.76 -6.90 18.62
CA ASN A 35 -16.95 -5.88 19.31
C ASN A 35 -15.79 -5.37 18.42
N GLY A 36 -16.11 -4.81 17.25
CA GLY A 36 -15.17 -4.20 16.33
C GLY A 36 -14.51 -2.99 17.02
N ARG A 37 -13.20 -2.93 16.95
CA ARG A 37 -12.43 -1.77 17.43
C ARG A 37 -12.00 -0.97 16.23
N VAL A 38 -12.23 0.33 16.30
CA VAL A 38 -11.59 1.30 15.43
C VAL A 38 -10.09 1.27 15.73
N ALA A 39 -9.28 1.11 14.71
CA ALA A 39 -7.82 1.15 14.78
C ALA A 39 -7.27 2.03 13.65
N GLY A 40 -5.96 2.28 13.63
CA GLY A 40 -5.34 3.09 12.59
C GLY A 40 -6.00 4.47 12.46
N VAL A 41 -6.21 5.15 13.58
CA VAL A 41 -6.93 6.43 13.55
C VAL A 41 -6.00 7.54 13.10
N VAL A 42 -6.15 8.05 11.89
CA VAL A 42 -5.45 9.25 11.44
C VAL A 42 -6.00 10.48 12.12
N PRO A 43 -5.26 11.08 13.08
CA PRO A 43 -5.75 12.29 13.75
C PRO A 43 -5.70 13.49 12.81
N PRO A 44 -6.49 14.55 13.09
CA PRO A 44 -6.32 15.84 12.45
C PRO A 44 -4.91 16.39 12.65
N VAL A 45 -4.44 17.19 11.67
CA VAL A 45 -3.11 17.82 11.73
C VAL A 45 -2.88 18.52 13.07
N GLY A 46 -1.77 18.18 13.74
CA GLY A 46 -1.38 18.77 15.04
C GLY A 46 -2.12 18.22 16.27
N ARG A 47 -3.04 17.27 16.13
CA ARG A 47 -3.66 16.58 17.27
C ARG A 47 -2.94 15.28 17.61
N ARG A 48 -2.98 14.91 18.91
CA ARG A 48 -2.49 13.62 19.42
C ARG A 48 -3.67 12.71 19.70
N ILE A 49 -3.51 11.43 19.41
CA ILE A 49 -4.45 10.41 19.87
C ILE A 49 -4.05 10.05 21.29
N THR A 50 -5.01 10.06 22.22
CA THR A 50 -4.81 9.48 23.54
C THR A 50 -5.38 8.06 23.51
N ALA A 51 -4.60 7.11 23.06
CA ALA A 51 -5.01 5.71 23.09
C ALA A 51 -4.99 5.20 24.54
N ALA A 52 -6.11 4.65 25.00
CA ALA A 52 -6.21 4.02 26.32
C ALA A 52 -5.66 2.57 26.22
N ARG A 53 -4.37 2.41 25.86
CA ARG A 53 -3.70 1.10 25.91
C ARG A 53 -2.87 1.00 27.18
N PRO A 54 -2.86 -0.17 27.88
CA PRO A 54 -1.91 -0.40 28.95
C PRO A 54 -0.50 -0.37 28.37
N ALA A 55 0.37 0.46 28.94
CA ALA A 55 1.77 0.49 28.57
C ALA A 55 2.40 -0.88 28.84
N ALA A 56 2.88 -1.58 27.81
CA ALA A 56 3.75 -2.73 28.01
C ALA A 56 5.12 -2.26 28.51
N ALA A 57 5.79 -3.06 29.32
CA ALA A 57 7.16 -2.78 29.72
C ALA A 57 8.06 -2.84 28.49
N THR A 58 8.59 -1.70 28.07
CA THR A 58 9.40 -1.57 26.87
C THR A 58 10.89 -1.54 27.18
N THR A 59 11.69 -2.17 26.31
CA THR A 59 13.15 -2.08 26.32
C THR A 59 13.68 -0.89 25.51
N CYS A 60 12.80 -0.11 24.90
CA CYS A 60 13.09 1.05 24.09
C CYS A 60 12.35 2.29 24.62
N THR A 61 12.73 3.48 24.12
CA THR A 61 12.06 4.74 24.45
C THR A 61 11.39 5.28 23.21
N GLU A 62 10.08 5.55 23.30
CA GLU A 62 9.34 6.18 22.21
C GLU A 62 9.99 7.50 21.75
N PRO A 63 9.91 7.82 20.44
CA PRO A 63 9.19 7.12 19.36
C PRO A 63 9.97 5.98 18.68
N ASN A 64 11.13 5.57 19.19
CA ASN A 64 12.07 4.67 18.52
C ASN A 64 11.80 3.17 18.78
N CYS A 65 10.64 2.83 19.31
CA CYS A 65 10.23 1.44 19.50
C CYS A 65 9.76 0.82 18.18
N ASN A 66 10.21 -0.39 17.93
CA ASN A 66 9.78 -1.15 16.74
C ASN A 66 8.39 -1.75 16.91
N LEU A 67 7.69 -1.91 15.80
CA LEU A 67 6.48 -2.73 15.77
C LEU A 67 6.82 -4.17 16.12
N THR A 68 5.94 -4.82 16.84
CA THR A 68 6.03 -6.24 17.21
C THR A 68 4.86 -7.01 16.61
N TYR A 69 5.14 -8.22 16.14
CA TYR A 69 4.09 -9.05 15.56
C TYR A 69 3.25 -9.71 16.66
N GLY A 70 1.94 -9.49 16.61
CA GLY A 70 0.97 -10.02 17.57
C GLY A 70 0.53 -11.46 17.30
N GLY A 71 0.89 -12.01 16.14
CA GLY A 71 0.54 -13.39 15.75
C GLY A 71 -0.74 -13.52 14.93
N GLY A 72 -1.41 -12.41 14.62
CA GLY A 72 -2.64 -12.36 13.83
C GLY A 72 -2.42 -12.31 12.32
N ALA A 73 -3.45 -11.90 11.61
CA ALA A 73 -3.42 -11.81 10.17
C ALA A 73 -2.47 -10.70 9.67
N VAL A 74 -1.87 -10.93 8.50
CA VAL A 74 -1.11 -9.96 7.71
C VAL A 74 -1.40 -10.26 6.24
N GLU A 75 -1.65 -9.25 5.45
CA GLU A 75 -1.96 -9.43 4.04
C GLU A 75 -0.72 -9.81 3.22
N SER A 76 -0.74 -10.97 2.62
CA SER A 76 0.35 -11.43 1.75
C SER A 76 0.18 -10.98 0.29
N ALA A 77 -1.04 -10.61 -0.09
CA ALA A 77 -1.42 -10.13 -1.42
C ALA A 77 -2.61 -9.16 -1.32
N PRO A 78 -2.39 -7.92 -0.83
CA PRO A 78 -3.46 -6.93 -0.63
C PRO A 78 -4.33 -6.74 -1.86
N ARG A 79 -5.64 -6.64 -1.68
CA ARG A 79 -6.63 -6.39 -2.71
C ARG A 79 -7.58 -5.30 -2.27
N VAL A 80 -7.42 -4.11 -2.84
CA VAL A 80 -8.19 -2.91 -2.49
C VAL A 80 -9.41 -2.78 -3.38
N TYR A 81 -10.57 -2.73 -2.76
CA TYR A 81 -11.86 -2.46 -3.38
C TYR A 81 -12.31 -1.06 -2.94
N LEU A 82 -12.32 -0.11 -3.87
CA LEU A 82 -12.76 1.26 -3.58
C LEU A 82 -14.28 1.35 -3.75
N LEU A 83 -15.00 1.47 -2.64
CA LEU A 83 -16.44 1.62 -2.61
C LEU A 83 -16.82 3.09 -2.37
N LEU A 84 -17.30 3.75 -3.42
CA LEU A 84 -17.86 5.11 -3.35
C LEU A 84 -19.29 5.01 -2.86
N TRP A 85 -19.55 5.45 -1.64
CA TRP A 85 -20.87 5.36 -1.02
C TRP A 85 -21.64 6.69 -1.14
N GLY A 86 -22.78 6.62 -1.80
CA GLY A 86 -23.69 7.73 -2.02
C GLY A 86 -23.94 8.08 -3.50
N PRO A 87 -25.08 8.73 -3.81
CA PRO A 87 -25.50 9.03 -5.17
C PRO A 87 -24.77 10.22 -5.84
N ASN A 88 -24.03 11.03 -5.06
CA ASN A 88 -23.52 12.32 -5.53
C ASN A 88 -22.12 12.28 -6.16
N TRP A 89 -21.52 11.10 -6.26
CA TRP A 89 -20.23 10.93 -6.94
C TRP A 89 -20.34 11.20 -8.43
N THR A 90 -19.44 12.03 -8.96
CA THR A 90 -19.37 12.36 -10.38
C THR A 90 -18.08 11.83 -11.02
N PRO A 91 -18.05 11.59 -12.34
CA PRO A 91 -16.82 11.17 -13.03
C PRO A 91 -15.66 12.17 -12.94
N ALA A 92 -15.96 13.45 -12.65
CA ALA A 92 -14.97 14.52 -12.51
C ALA A 92 -14.56 14.80 -11.06
N ASP A 93 -15.08 14.04 -10.11
CA ASP A 93 -14.79 14.24 -8.69
C ASP A 93 -13.28 14.06 -8.41
N PRO A 94 -12.60 15.05 -7.80
CA PRO A 94 -11.16 15.00 -7.58
C PRO A 94 -10.74 13.91 -6.59
N VAL A 95 -11.56 13.63 -5.57
CA VAL A 95 -11.26 12.64 -4.53
C VAL A 95 -11.33 11.22 -5.12
N SER A 96 -12.43 10.88 -5.79
CA SER A 96 -12.57 9.55 -6.40
C SER A 96 -11.53 9.27 -7.48
N ASN A 97 -11.16 10.30 -8.25
CA ASN A 97 -10.11 10.20 -9.28
C ASN A 97 -8.71 10.01 -8.66
N ASP A 98 -8.41 10.72 -7.58
CA ASP A 98 -7.12 10.58 -6.88
C ASP A 98 -6.98 9.20 -6.25
N LEU A 99 -8.01 8.74 -5.53
CA LEU A 99 -8.06 7.41 -4.91
C LEU A 99 -7.89 6.30 -5.95
N SER A 100 -8.65 6.35 -7.04
CA SER A 100 -8.58 5.33 -8.11
C SER A 100 -7.18 5.26 -8.74
N LYS A 101 -6.54 6.41 -8.96
CA LYS A 101 -5.16 6.47 -9.49
C LYS A 101 -4.14 6.01 -8.46
N LEU A 102 -4.26 6.43 -7.20
CA LEU A 102 -3.37 6.01 -6.13
C LEU A 102 -3.35 4.48 -6.01
N TYR A 103 -4.52 3.86 -5.77
CA TYR A 103 -4.59 2.41 -5.60
C TYR A 103 -4.18 1.64 -6.86
N SER A 104 -4.47 2.16 -8.06
CA SER A 104 -3.99 1.55 -9.31
C SER A 104 -2.47 1.63 -9.46
N GLY A 105 -1.82 2.56 -8.80
CA GLY A 105 -0.36 2.74 -8.82
C GLY A 105 0.38 1.90 -7.79
N LEU A 106 -0.27 1.56 -6.67
CA LEU A 106 0.32 0.75 -5.61
C LEU A 106 0.61 -0.68 -6.10
N GLY A 107 1.68 -1.28 -5.60
CA GLY A 107 2.18 -2.59 -6.00
C GLY A 107 2.78 -2.63 -7.41
N SER A 108 2.77 -1.52 -8.15
CA SER A 108 3.42 -1.42 -9.47
C SER A 108 4.94 -1.50 -9.35
N SER A 109 5.62 -1.72 -10.48
CA SER A 109 7.09 -1.77 -10.49
C SER A 109 7.78 -0.45 -10.13
N SER A 110 7.05 0.67 -10.12
CA SER A 110 7.54 1.99 -9.68
C SER A 110 7.27 2.28 -8.21
N ASP A 111 6.48 1.46 -7.55
CA ASP A 111 6.11 1.67 -6.16
C ASP A 111 7.27 1.31 -5.21
N SER A 112 7.95 2.32 -4.72
CA SER A 112 8.95 2.20 -3.67
C SER A 112 8.41 2.60 -2.29
N TRP A 113 7.17 3.07 -2.21
CA TRP A 113 6.53 3.51 -0.99
C TRP A 113 5.90 2.32 -0.24
N SER A 114 4.98 1.59 -0.84
CA SER A 114 4.34 0.45 -0.17
C SER A 114 5.33 -0.68 0.15
N THR A 115 6.46 -0.75 -0.55
CA THR A 115 7.54 -1.71 -0.25
C THR A 115 8.15 -1.54 1.15
N VAL A 116 7.88 -0.44 1.85
CA VAL A 116 8.24 -0.28 3.26
C VAL A 116 7.55 -1.34 4.11
N THR A 117 6.31 -1.71 3.79
CA THR A 117 5.54 -2.74 4.51
C THR A 117 6.04 -4.17 4.29
N ASN A 118 6.86 -4.42 3.26
CA ASN A 118 7.36 -5.77 2.95
C ASN A 118 8.17 -6.44 4.07
N GLN A 119 8.68 -5.66 5.01
CA GLN A 119 9.38 -6.19 6.18
C GLN A 119 8.43 -6.80 7.23
N TYR A 120 7.14 -6.54 7.14
CA TYR A 120 6.13 -6.95 8.11
C TYR A 120 5.32 -8.17 7.65
N GLY A 121 5.49 -8.60 6.41
CA GLY A 121 4.82 -9.77 5.85
C GLY A 121 5.56 -10.32 4.63
N PRO A 122 5.01 -11.34 3.98
CA PRO A 122 5.56 -11.80 2.71
C PRO A 122 5.58 -10.65 1.71
N ALA A 123 6.75 -10.40 1.11
CA ALA A 123 6.88 -9.38 0.09
C ALA A 123 6.01 -9.73 -1.13
N PHE A 124 5.08 -8.88 -1.46
CA PHE A 124 4.23 -9.02 -2.64
C PHE A 124 4.62 -7.99 -3.72
N SER A 125 4.33 -8.32 -4.95
CA SER A 125 4.44 -7.40 -6.09
C SER A 125 3.33 -7.70 -7.07
N GLY A 126 2.66 -6.68 -7.55
CA GLY A 126 1.54 -6.80 -8.46
C GLY A 126 0.51 -5.70 -8.20
N SER A 127 -0.50 -5.60 -9.05
CA SER A 127 -1.60 -4.65 -8.83
C SER A 127 -2.38 -5.04 -7.58
N VAL A 128 -2.58 -4.08 -6.70
CA VAL A 128 -3.43 -4.24 -5.50
C VAL A 128 -4.87 -3.81 -5.76
N PHE A 129 -5.12 -3.01 -6.80
CA PHE A 129 -6.41 -2.40 -7.05
C PHE A 129 -7.35 -3.33 -7.81
N MET A 130 -8.51 -3.60 -7.24
CA MET A 130 -9.54 -4.49 -7.80
C MET A 130 -10.63 -3.71 -8.56
N GLY A 131 -10.74 -2.42 -8.34
CA GLY A 131 -11.66 -1.54 -9.05
C GLY A 131 -12.39 -0.53 -8.16
N THR A 132 -13.09 0.38 -8.82
CA THR A 132 -14.00 1.34 -8.18
C THR A 132 -15.43 0.88 -8.35
N PHE A 133 -16.16 0.83 -7.25
CA PHE A 133 -17.58 0.49 -7.17
C PHE A 133 -18.33 1.70 -6.62
N ASN A 134 -19.54 1.94 -7.08
CA ASN A 134 -20.34 3.05 -6.60
C ASN A 134 -21.68 2.50 -6.10
N ASP A 135 -21.85 2.44 -4.77
CA ASP A 135 -23.18 2.24 -4.19
C ASP A 135 -23.93 3.58 -4.19
N ILE A 136 -24.96 3.63 -5.03
CA ILE A 136 -25.80 4.83 -5.21
C ILE A 136 -26.85 5.00 -4.11
N ALA A 137 -26.89 4.11 -3.11
CA ALA A 137 -27.78 4.26 -1.96
C ALA A 137 -27.37 5.49 -1.16
N THR A 138 -28.37 6.26 -0.72
CA THR A 138 -28.12 7.40 0.15
C THR A 138 -27.67 6.92 1.53
N PRO A 139 -26.50 7.36 2.04
CA PRO A 139 -26.10 7.07 3.40
C PRO A 139 -27.13 7.55 4.43
N PRO A 140 -27.16 6.99 5.64
CA PRO A 140 -27.95 7.53 6.76
C PRO A 140 -27.65 9.00 7.01
N ALA A 141 -28.61 9.71 7.64
CA ALA A 141 -28.42 11.13 7.98
C ALA A 141 -27.20 11.37 8.91
N VAL A 142 -26.90 10.39 9.75
CA VAL A 142 -25.66 10.32 10.55
C VAL A 142 -25.14 8.89 10.43
N VAL A 143 -23.93 8.74 9.94
CA VAL A 143 -23.25 7.46 9.71
C VAL A 143 -22.46 7.08 10.96
N GLY A 144 -22.69 5.90 11.48
CA GLY A 144 -21.93 5.33 12.58
C GLY A 144 -21.12 4.09 12.15
N TYR A 145 -20.36 3.56 13.10
CA TYR A 145 -19.59 2.32 12.89
C TYR A 145 -20.42 1.17 12.31
N SER A 146 -21.63 0.96 12.88
CA SER A 146 -22.51 -0.12 12.44
C SER A 146 -23.03 0.04 11.01
N ASP A 147 -23.14 1.27 10.53
CA ASP A 147 -23.57 1.52 9.15
C ASP A 147 -22.41 1.22 8.19
N LEU A 148 -21.19 1.59 8.55
CA LEU A 148 -19.97 1.30 7.77
C LEU A 148 -19.67 -0.20 7.73
N SER A 149 -19.73 -0.90 8.87
CA SER A 149 -19.59 -2.34 8.94
C SER A 149 -20.64 -3.06 8.07
N ALA A 150 -21.91 -2.67 8.17
CA ALA A 150 -22.98 -3.25 7.35
C ALA A 150 -22.77 -3.00 5.85
N GLU A 151 -22.25 -1.84 5.46
CA GLU A 151 -21.91 -1.52 4.07
C GLU A 151 -20.75 -2.39 3.56
N ALA A 152 -19.69 -2.54 4.39
CA ALA A 152 -18.55 -3.42 4.09
C ALA A 152 -18.99 -4.88 3.92
N ASP A 153 -19.81 -5.40 4.83
CA ASP A 153 -20.34 -6.76 4.81
C ASP A 153 -21.18 -7.05 3.57
N ALA A 154 -22.09 -6.13 3.24
CA ALA A 154 -22.93 -6.23 2.07
C ALA A 154 -22.08 -6.25 0.80
N PHE A 155 -21.08 -5.38 0.72
CA PHE A 155 -20.15 -5.35 -0.39
C PHE A 155 -19.33 -6.64 -0.46
N ALA A 156 -18.70 -7.05 0.64
CA ALA A 156 -17.88 -8.26 0.69
C ALA A 156 -18.66 -9.51 0.27
N THR A 157 -19.92 -9.64 0.73
CA THR A 157 -20.82 -10.72 0.34
C THR A 157 -21.14 -10.67 -1.16
N SER A 158 -21.44 -9.46 -1.70
CA SER A 158 -21.78 -9.28 -3.12
C SER A 158 -20.62 -9.61 -4.05
N GLN A 159 -19.39 -9.38 -3.61
CA GLN A 159 -18.17 -9.64 -4.37
C GLN A 159 -17.58 -11.04 -4.09
N GLY A 160 -18.13 -11.81 -3.15
CA GLY A 160 -17.62 -13.13 -2.77
C GLY A 160 -16.25 -13.09 -2.09
N ILE A 161 -15.97 -12.02 -1.35
CA ILE A 161 -14.69 -11.79 -0.62
C ILE A 161 -14.84 -11.85 0.90
N ALA A 162 -16.00 -12.25 1.40
CA ALA A 162 -16.21 -12.45 2.82
C ALA A 162 -15.23 -13.51 3.38
N GLY A 163 -14.53 -13.17 4.47
CA GLY A 163 -13.49 -14.00 5.07
C GLY A 163 -12.14 -13.97 4.35
N ASP A 164 -11.97 -13.11 3.36
CA ASP A 164 -10.70 -12.99 2.65
C ASP A 164 -9.77 -11.98 3.36
N VAL A 165 -8.79 -12.50 4.05
CA VAL A 165 -7.80 -11.72 4.82
C VAL A 165 -6.97 -10.73 3.99
N ASN A 166 -6.92 -10.89 2.67
CA ASN A 166 -6.22 -9.96 1.78
C ASN A 166 -7.14 -8.89 1.17
N ALA A 167 -8.42 -8.87 1.52
CA ALA A 167 -9.36 -7.90 0.97
C ALA A 167 -9.53 -6.70 1.88
N GLN A 168 -9.33 -5.51 1.32
CA GLN A 168 -9.57 -4.22 1.96
C GLN A 168 -10.75 -3.53 1.28
N VAL A 169 -11.84 -3.30 1.99
CA VAL A 169 -12.98 -2.51 1.49
C VAL A 169 -12.81 -1.07 1.94
N VAL A 170 -12.41 -0.19 1.05
CA VAL A 170 -12.27 1.24 1.33
C VAL A 170 -13.59 1.94 1.04
N ILE A 171 -14.32 2.33 2.07
CA ILE A 171 -15.60 3.02 1.96
C ILE A 171 -15.33 4.52 1.93
N ALA A 172 -15.36 5.10 0.73
CA ALA A 172 -15.25 6.53 0.53
C ALA A 172 -16.64 7.15 0.55
N SER A 173 -16.96 7.92 1.58
CA SER A 173 -18.26 8.59 1.70
C SER A 173 -18.29 9.88 0.91
N GLN A 174 -19.46 10.22 0.31
CA GLN A 174 -19.63 11.45 -0.46
C GLN A 174 -19.50 12.71 0.39
N SER A 175 -19.20 13.86 -0.23
CA SER A 175 -19.19 15.16 0.45
C SER A 175 -20.51 15.46 1.18
N GLY A 176 -20.39 16.07 2.36
CA GLY A 176 -21.52 16.43 3.22
C GLY A 176 -22.05 15.27 4.08
N THR A 177 -21.43 14.10 4.06
CA THR A 177 -21.81 12.99 4.95
C THR A 177 -21.52 13.37 6.41
N CYS A 178 -22.52 13.21 7.27
CA CYS A 178 -22.38 13.39 8.71
C CYS A 178 -21.97 12.07 9.37
N PHE A 179 -21.04 12.14 10.32
CA PHE A 179 -20.62 10.98 11.11
C PHE A 179 -21.03 11.18 12.57
N ASP A 180 -21.33 10.09 13.25
CA ASP A 180 -21.59 10.14 14.68
C ASP A 180 -20.29 10.48 15.45
N THR A 181 -20.42 10.82 16.72
CA THR A 181 -19.30 11.22 17.57
C THR A 181 -18.92 10.17 18.61
N SER A 182 -19.45 8.96 18.50
CA SER A 182 -19.19 7.88 19.45
C SER A 182 -17.74 7.40 19.38
N ASP A 183 -17.11 7.53 18.20
CA ASP A 183 -15.69 7.28 17.91
C ASP A 183 -14.85 8.57 17.89
N GLY A 184 -15.42 9.71 18.26
CA GLY A 184 -14.77 11.02 18.25
C GLY A 184 -15.15 11.91 17.04
N GLY A 185 -15.78 11.34 16.02
CA GLY A 185 -16.33 12.03 14.85
C GLY A 185 -15.27 12.45 13.82
N PHE A 186 -15.66 12.51 12.56
CA PHE A 186 -14.83 13.00 11.47
C PHE A 186 -14.59 14.52 11.57
N ALA A 187 -13.37 14.96 11.29
CA ALA A 187 -12.95 16.36 11.41
C ALA A 187 -13.72 17.35 10.50
N GLY A 188 -14.29 16.87 9.38
CA GLY A 188 -15.12 17.62 8.45
C GLY A 188 -16.61 17.31 8.53
N SER A 189 -17.06 16.57 9.54
CA SER A 189 -18.45 16.10 9.64
C SER A 189 -19.46 17.24 9.65
N CYS A 190 -20.54 17.06 8.90
CA CYS A 190 -21.66 18.03 8.79
C CYS A 190 -21.23 19.45 8.40
N GLY A 191 -20.14 19.62 7.66
CA GLY A 191 -19.64 20.92 7.26
C GLY A 191 -19.09 21.77 8.41
N SER A 192 -18.67 21.11 9.50
CA SER A 192 -18.08 21.78 10.69
C SER A 192 -16.62 21.37 10.85
N PRO A 193 -15.69 21.91 10.02
CA PRO A 193 -14.28 21.56 10.08
C PRO A 193 -13.68 21.78 11.47
N GLY A 194 -12.90 20.81 11.95
CA GLY A 194 -12.16 20.88 13.21
C GLY A 194 -12.89 20.44 14.46
N SER A 195 -14.16 20.01 14.37
CA SER A 195 -14.91 19.50 15.52
C SER A 195 -14.61 18.03 15.85
N GLY A 196 -14.22 17.23 14.84
CA GLY A 196 -13.96 15.80 15.01
C GLY A 196 -12.54 15.44 15.46
N ALA A 197 -12.36 14.18 15.84
CA ALA A 197 -11.12 13.64 16.38
C ALA A 197 -10.28 12.88 15.34
N TYR A 198 -10.85 12.52 14.17
CA TYR A 198 -10.15 11.75 13.14
C TYR A 198 -10.33 12.29 11.73
N CYS A 199 -9.45 11.89 10.83
CA CYS A 199 -9.59 12.06 9.39
C CYS A 199 -10.06 10.76 8.72
N ALA A 200 -9.55 9.61 9.14
CA ALA A 200 -9.97 8.28 8.73
C ALA A 200 -9.63 7.26 9.82
N TRP A 201 -10.03 6.03 9.63
CA TRP A 201 -9.65 4.87 10.43
C TRP A 201 -10.00 3.57 9.69
N HIS A 202 -9.33 2.46 10.05
CA HIS A 202 -9.71 1.13 9.59
C HIS A 202 -10.20 0.23 10.74
N SER A 203 -10.82 -0.88 10.38
CA SER A 203 -11.34 -1.86 11.32
C SER A 203 -11.58 -3.21 10.66
N TYR A 204 -11.91 -4.17 11.50
CA TYR A 204 -12.37 -5.51 11.11
C TYR A 204 -13.60 -5.87 11.94
N ASP A 205 -14.65 -6.36 11.30
CA ASP A 205 -15.91 -6.70 11.97
C ASP A 205 -16.14 -8.21 12.15
N GLY A 206 -15.16 -9.02 11.76
CA GLY A 206 -15.24 -10.48 11.76
C GLY A 206 -15.50 -11.06 10.37
N LEU A 207 -15.76 -10.24 9.34
CA LEU A 207 -16.04 -10.68 7.98
C LEU A 207 -15.02 -10.15 6.97
N VAL A 208 -14.69 -8.87 7.01
CA VAL A 208 -13.75 -8.23 6.09
C VAL A 208 -13.07 -7.03 6.76
N ALA A 209 -11.82 -6.75 6.39
CA ALA A 209 -11.16 -5.50 6.76
C ALA A 209 -11.76 -4.34 5.96
N PHE A 210 -12.09 -3.24 6.64
CA PHE A 210 -12.66 -2.08 5.99
C PHE A 210 -12.11 -0.77 6.54
N THR A 211 -12.06 0.24 5.67
CA THR A 211 -11.62 1.60 6.00
C THR A 211 -12.80 2.56 5.89
N ASN A 212 -13.01 3.36 6.92
CA ASN A 212 -13.82 4.57 6.85
C ASN A 212 -12.96 5.69 6.27
N LEU A 213 -13.23 6.07 5.03
CA LEU A 213 -12.55 7.18 4.34
C LEU A 213 -13.56 8.29 4.01
N PRO A 214 -13.81 9.22 4.94
CA PRO A 214 -14.71 10.35 4.68
C PRO A 214 -14.23 11.23 3.51
N TYR A 215 -15.07 12.12 3.03
CA TYR A 215 -14.69 13.08 1.99
C TYR A 215 -13.70 14.10 2.54
N MET A 216 -12.40 13.90 2.31
CA MET A 216 -11.32 14.67 2.97
C MET A 216 -11.38 16.16 2.73
N LEU A 217 -11.90 16.59 1.56
CA LEU A 217 -12.00 18.03 1.25
C LEU A 217 -13.00 18.76 2.14
N ASP A 218 -13.94 18.06 2.79
CA ASP A 218 -14.85 18.66 3.77
C ASP A 218 -14.12 19.11 5.04
N ALA A 219 -12.97 18.48 5.36
CA ALA A 219 -12.11 18.87 6.47
C ALA A 219 -10.99 19.84 6.06
N GLY A 220 -10.69 19.93 4.76
CA GLY A 220 -9.68 20.84 4.23
C GLY A 220 -8.29 20.61 4.84
N ALA A 221 -7.62 21.69 5.21
CA ALA A 221 -6.26 21.67 5.73
C ALA A 221 -6.10 20.86 7.05
N ILE A 222 -7.19 20.64 7.78
CA ILE A 222 -7.19 19.86 9.02
C ILE A 222 -6.88 18.38 8.75
N CYS A 223 -7.32 17.88 7.58
CA CYS A 223 -6.99 16.54 7.09
C CYS A 223 -6.05 16.59 5.89
N GLY A 224 -5.14 17.55 5.85
CA GLY A 224 -3.96 17.54 5.00
C GLY A 224 -4.11 18.19 3.62
N GLU A 225 -5.19 18.92 3.32
CA GLU A 225 -5.22 19.74 2.11
C GLU A 225 -4.04 20.72 2.11
N ASN A 226 -3.31 20.80 0.99
CA ASN A 226 -2.11 21.63 0.83
C ASN A 226 -0.95 21.31 1.82
N TRP A 227 -0.88 20.09 2.33
CA TRP A 227 0.13 19.70 3.31
C TRP A 227 1.55 19.62 2.70
N ILE A 228 1.69 19.06 1.53
CA ILE A 228 2.96 18.90 0.80
C ILE A 228 3.03 19.88 -0.38
N ASN A 229 2.01 19.88 -1.20
CA ASN A 229 1.90 20.74 -2.37
C ASN A 229 1.09 22.01 -2.02
N ARG A 230 0.96 22.96 -2.98
CA ARG A 230 0.25 24.22 -2.76
C ARG A 230 -0.76 24.49 -3.85
N GLY A 231 -1.85 25.18 -3.49
CA GLY A 231 -2.90 25.57 -4.42
C GLY A 231 -3.60 24.34 -5.02
N SER A 232 -3.97 24.41 -6.29
CA SER A 232 -4.66 23.30 -6.97
C SER A 232 -3.90 21.97 -6.97
N ASN A 233 -2.57 22.01 -6.87
CA ASN A 233 -1.74 20.81 -6.82
C ASN A 233 -1.76 20.14 -5.44
N GLY A 234 -2.15 20.84 -4.40
CA GLY A 234 -2.24 20.32 -3.04
C GLY A 234 -3.66 19.99 -2.58
N LEU A 235 -4.64 20.17 -3.47
CA LEU A 235 -6.05 19.98 -3.13
C LEU A 235 -6.33 18.56 -2.59
N THR A 236 -5.70 17.54 -3.17
CA THR A 236 -5.88 16.14 -2.80
C THR A 236 -4.72 15.56 -1.97
N ASP A 237 -3.80 16.39 -1.45
CA ASP A 237 -2.69 15.90 -0.63
C ASP A 237 -3.19 15.04 0.54
N GLY A 238 -4.19 15.52 1.27
CA GLY A 238 -4.78 14.78 2.38
C GLY A 238 -5.46 13.48 1.95
N VAL A 239 -6.05 13.45 0.75
CA VAL A 239 -6.69 12.24 0.21
C VAL A 239 -5.67 11.13 0.06
N SER A 240 -4.57 11.38 -0.65
CA SER A 240 -3.55 10.37 -0.91
C SER A 240 -2.71 10.01 0.32
N ILE A 241 -2.43 10.98 1.21
CA ILE A 241 -1.73 10.73 2.47
C ILE A 241 -2.54 9.76 3.34
N ILE A 242 -3.82 10.07 3.56
CA ILE A 242 -4.69 9.33 4.48
C ILE A 242 -5.07 7.97 3.89
N ALA A 243 -5.44 7.92 2.61
CA ALA A 243 -5.74 6.65 1.94
C ALA A 243 -4.54 5.69 1.91
N GLY A 244 -3.33 6.24 1.74
CA GLY A 244 -2.10 5.46 1.82
C GLY A 244 -1.81 4.97 3.25
N HIS A 245 -2.03 5.80 4.25
CA HIS A 245 -1.89 5.44 5.67
C HIS A 245 -2.74 4.22 5.99
N GLU A 246 -4.05 4.30 5.78
CA GLU A 246 -5.00 3.22 6.06
C GLU A 246 -4.70 1.94 5.25
N TYR A 247 -4.29 2.10 3.98
CA TYR A 247 -3.85 0.97 3.16
C TYR A 247 -2.67 0.22 3.79
N ALA A 248 -1.66 0.96 4.26
CA ALA A 248 -0.45 0.36 4.80
C ALA A 248 -0.72 -0.34 6.14
N GLU A 249 -1.57 0.22 6.97
CA GLU A 249 -1.97 -0.36 8.25
C GLU A 249 -2.83 -1.58 8.06
N THR A 250 -3.88 -1.50 7.24
CA THR A 250 -4.68 -2.69 6.90
C THR A 250 -3.82 -3.81 6.32
N ALA A 251 -2.81 -3.49 5.49
CA ALA A 251 -1.91 -4.52 4.96
C ALA A 251 -1.06 -5.20 6.03
N THR A 252 -0.70 -4.51 7.11
CA THR A 252 0.15 -5.03 8.19
C THR A 252 -0.63 -5.51 9.41
N ASP A 253 -1.88 -5.08 9.57
CA ASP A 253 -2.81 -5.48 10.64
C ASP A 253 -4.28 -5.42 10.16
N PRO A 254 -4.70 -6.33 9.27
CA PRO A 254 -6.08 -6.32 8.75
C PRO A 254 -7.13 -6.67 9.81
N GLU A 255 -6.72 -7.23 10.94
CA GLU A 255 -7.58 -7.61 12.06
C GLU A 255 -7.08 -6.97 13.37
N PRO A 256 -7.12 -5.62 13.48
CA PRO A 256 -6.47 -4.91 14.57
C PRO A 256 -7.02 -5.29 15.97
N PRO A 257 -6.15 -5.38 16.95
CA PRO A 257 -4.71 -5.12 16.96
C PRO A 257 -3.88 -6.43 16.98
N SER A 258 -4.12 -7.33 16.05
CA SER A 258 -3.53 -8.68 16.09
C SER A 258 -2.28 -8.84 15.23
N GLY A 259 -2.05 -7.95 14.27
CA GLY A 259 -0.92 -7.95 13.34
C GLY A 259 0.35 -7.29 13.91
N TRP A 260 0.89 -6.30 13.20
CA TRP A 260 2.10 -5.57 13.58
C TRP A 260 1.78 -4.25 14.28
N VAL A 261 2.00 -4.18 15.58
CA VAL A 261 1.73 -3.00 16.39
C VAL A 261 2.86 -2.72 17.39
N ASP A 262 3.01 -1.47 17.79
CA ASP A 262 3.79 -1.04 18.93
C ASP A 262 2.85 -0.85 20.14
N ASN A 263 2.71 -1.87 20.97
CA ASN A 263 1.84 -1.82 22.13
C ASN A 263 2.31 -0.85 23.22
N ALA A 264 3.51 -0.31 23.11
CA ALA A 264 4.03 0.69 24.04
C ALA A 264 3.66 2.11 23.61
N ASP A 265 3.32 2.31 22.34
CA ASP A 265 2.88 3.61 21.83
C ASP A 265 1.48 3.94 22.35
N THR A 266 1.40 4.89 23.28
CA THR A 266 0.14 5.37 23.86
C THR A 266 -0.28 6.73 23.29
N ILE A 267 0.41 7.22 22.26
CA ILE A 267 0.27 8.60 21.76
C ILE A 267 -0.21 8.62 20.31
N SER A 268 0.37 7.79 19.44
CA SER A 268 0.07 7.84 18.03
C SER A 268 -0.97 6.80 17.56
N GLY A 269 -1.11 5.69 18.25
CA GLY A 269 -1.94 4.55 17.84
C GLY A 269 -1.11 3.27 17.71
N GLY A 270 0.14 3.40 17.31
CA GLY A 270 1.14 2.34 17.38
C GLY A 270 1.22 1.46 16.16
N GLU A 271 0.59 1.83 15.05
CA GLU A 271 0.67 1.11 13.77
C GLU A 271 1.70 1.72 12.82
N VAL A 272 1.88 1.11 11.66
CA VAL A 272 2.96 1.45 10.72
C VAL A 272 2.86 2.87 10.17
N GLY A 273 1.66 3.38 9.98
CA GLY A 273 1.37 4.74 9.54
C GLY A 273 1.28 5.72 10.69
N ASP A 274 0.65 5.33 11.78
CA ASP A 274 0.42 6.13 12.98
C ASP A 274 1.68 6.77 13.54
N LYS A 275 2.75 5.96 13.69
CA LYS A 275 4.05 6.42 14.21
C LYS A 275 4.67 7.52 13.35
N CYS A 276 4.24 7.63 12.10
CA CYS A 276 4.77 8.57 11.11
C CYS A 276 3.75 9.62 10.67
N ALA A 277 2.57 9.62 11.27
CA ALA A 277 1.50 10.52 10.90
C ALA A 277 1.96 11.98 10.93
N TRP A 278 1.62 12.71 9.90
CA TRP A 278 1.99 14.12 9.71
C TRP A 278 3.49 14.40 9.90
N GLY A 279 4.36 13.46 9.42
CA GLY A 279 5.82 13.58 9.52
C GLY A 279 6.37 13.39 10.91
N GLY A 280 5.71 12.59 11.71
CA GLY A 280 6.14 12.37 13.10
C GLY A 280 5.94 13.59 14.00
N THR A 281 5.14 14.58 13.57
CA THR A 281 4.89 15.79 14.37
C THR A 281 4.25 15.50 15.72
N ILE A 282 3.53 14.38 15.82
CA ILE A 282 2.95 13.88 17.08
C ILE A 282 4.04 13.68 18.13
N TRP A 283 5.22 13.23 17.71
CA TRP A 283 6.42 13.02 18.55
C TRP A 283 7.37 14.21 18.55
N GLY A 284 7.04 15.31 17.84
CA GLY A 284 7.93 16.44 17.61
C GLY A 284 8.99 16.19 16.53
N GLY A 285 8.81 15.15 15.70
CA GLY A 285 9.68 14.80 14.58
C GLY A 285 9.41 15.62 13.32
N HIS A 286 10.30 15.47 12.35
CA HIS A 286 10.19 16.02 11.00
C HIS A 286 10.57 14.93 10.00
N ASP A 287 9.84 13.81 10.03
CA ASP A 287 10.13 12.69 9.16
C ASP A 287 9.82 13.01 7.69
N ALA A 288 10.49 12.28 6.79
CA ALA A 288 10.35 12.51 5.37
C ALA A 288 8.90 12.32 4.91
N GLN A 289 8.36 13.37 4.33
CA GLN A 289 7.10 13.38 3.62
C GLN A 289 7.35 13.99 2.27
N GLY A 290 6.56 13.63 1.28
CA GLY A 290 6.78 14.21 -0.03
C GLY A 290 5.99 13.52 -1.12
N ASN A 291 6.25 13.96 -2.34
CA ASN A 291 5.65 13.37 -3.51
C ASN A 291 6.32 12.03 -3.85
N VAL A 292 5.52 11.00 -4.00
CA VAL A 292 5.90 9.68 -4.50
C VAL A 292 5.34 9.50 -5.90
N THR A 293 6.20 9.11 -6.85
CA THR A 293 5.77 8.84 -8.22
C THR A 293 5.49 7.35 -8.40
N LEU A 294 4.24 7.04 -8.68
CA LEU A 294 3.73 5.72 -9.06
C LEU A 294 3.52 5.65 -10.57
N ALA A 295 3.13 4.48 -11.09
CA ALA A 295 2.85 4.31 -12.52
C ALA A 295 1.68 5.16 -13.02
N THR A 296 0.77 5.57 -12.15
CA THR A 296 -0.49 6.27 -12.45
C THR A 296 -0.47 7.76 -12.13
N GLY A 297 0.59 8.27 -11.51
CA GLY A 297 0.71 9.68 -11.13
C GLY A 297 1.72 9.93 -10.04
N THR A 298 1.76 11.17 -9.58
CA THR A 298 2.56 11.60 -8.43
C THR A 298 1.62 12.00 -7.31
N PHE A 299 1.81 11.44 -6.13
CA PHE A 299 0.93 11.57 -4.97
C PHE A 299 1.69 12.12 -3.77
N ALA A 300 1.05 12.96 -3.01
CA ALA A 300 1.52 13.34 -1.68
C ALA A 300 1.39 12.14 -0.74
N MET A 301 2.47 11.74 -0.08
CA MET A 301 2.50 10.58 0.80
C MET A 301 3.21 10.90 2.11
N GLN A 302 2.76 10.32 3.19
CA GLN A 302 3.53 10.27 4.43
C GLN A 302 4.54 9.13 4.40
N SER A 303 5.56 9.19 5.28
CA SER A 303 6.44 8.07 5.58
C SER A 303 5.71 6.99 6.37
N LEU A 304 6.27 5.79 6.35
CA LEU A 304 5.83 4.64 7.14
C LEU A 304 6.97 4.22 8.09
N TRP A 305 6.62 3.67 9.25
CA TRP A 305 7.63 3.17 10.17
C TRP A 305 8.39 1.99 9.56
N SER A 306 9.68 1.99 9.72
CA SER A 306 10.54 0.88 9.30
C SER A 306 11.33 0.32 10.48
N ASN A 307 11.01 -0.89 10.90
CA ASN A 307 11.76 -1.61 11.92
C ASN A 307 13.24 -1.78 11.49
N ALA A 308 13.48 -2.03 10.21
CA ALA A 308 14.83 -2.19 9.67
C ALA A 308 15.66 -0.89 9.73
N ALA A 309 15.02 0.26 9.60
CA ALA A 309 15.65 1.57 9.69
C ALA A 309 15.60 2.17 11.10
N GLY A 310 14.73 1.68 11.98
CA GLY A 310 14.44 2.24 13.31
C GLY A 310 13.89 3.67 13.26
N ARG A 311 13.15 4.01 12.20
CA ARG A 311 12.57 5.36 11.95
C ARG A 311 11.55 5.32 10.83
N CYS A 312 10.84 6.42 10.67
CA CYS A 312 9.97 6.65 9.51
C CYS A 312 10.79 6.85 8.23
N ILE A 313 10.38 6.20 7.15
CA ILE A 313 10.98 6.36 5.81
C ILE A 313 9.87 6.53 4.76
N LEU A 314 10.08 7.43 3.81
CA LEU A 314 9.10 7.68 2.75
C LEU A 314 9.12 6.57 1.69
N THR A 315 10.31 6.09 1.34
CA THR A 315 10.47 5.07 0.30
C THR A 315 11.64 4.14 0.65
N THR A 316 11.58 2.91 0.19
CA THR A 316 12.73 2.03 0.23
C THR A 316 13.68 2.35 -0.93
N SER A 317 14.98 2.46 -0.65
CA SER A 317 15.98 2.44 -1.71
C SER A 317 16.15 0.99 -2.17
N PRO A 318 15.80 0.65 -3.43
CA PRO A 318 15.94 -0.73 -3.89
C PRO A 318 17.42 -1.14 -3.91
N VAL A 319 17.70 -2.27 -3.31
CA VAL A 319 19.04 -2.89 -3.30
C VAL A 319 18.95 -4.26 -3.95
N VAL A 320 19.85 -4.55 -4.87
CA VAL A 320 19.99 -5.89 -5.45
C VAL A 320 21.25 -6.55 -4.91
N SER A 321 21.11 -7.74 -4.38
CA SER A 321 22.20 -8.63 -4.06
C SER A 321 22.25 -9.77 -5.08
N ILE A 322 23.43 -10.09 -5.60
CA ILE A 322 23.66 -11.22 -6.51
C ILE A 322 24.75 -12.12 -5.97
N THR A 323 24.44 -13.40 -5.86
CA THR A 323 25.44 -14.40 -5.43
C THR A 323 26.35 -14.71 -6.61
N ARG A 324 27.66 -14.50 -6.44
CA ARG A 324 28.64 -14.86 -7.44
C ARG A 324 28.70 -16.38 -7.59
N PRO A 325 28.43 -16.94 -8.79
CA PRO A 325 28.62 -18.37 -9.04
C PRO A 325 30.07 -18.75 -8.93
N ARG A 326 30.33 -20.00 -8.58
CA ARG A 326 31.68 -20.58 -8.74
C ARG A 326 32.07 -20.52 -10.22
N ASN A 327 33.39 -20.56 -10.49
CA ASN A 327 33.86 -20.73 -11.85
C ASN A 327 33.31 -22.02 -12.44
N GLN A 328 32.93 -22.00 -13.69
CA GLN A 328 32.29 -23.11 -14.37
C GLN A 328 33.29 -23.82 -15.32
N GLN A 329 33.08 -25.11 -15.49
CA GLN A 329 33.73 -25.90 -16.53
C GLN A 329 32.70 -26.80 -17.20
N THR A 330 32.72 -26.86 -18.51
CA THR A 330 31.74 -27.61 -19.31
C THR A 330 32.44 -28.27 -20.47
N ILE A 331 32.02 -29.50 -20.80
CA ILE A 331 32.49 -30.23 -21.98
C ILE A 331 31.76 -29.68 -23.22
N LEU A 332 32.47 -29.57 -24.32
CA LEU A 332 31.93 -29.12 -25.61
C LEU A 332 30.71 -29.95 -26.00
N ASN A 333 29.64 -29.25 -26.46
CA ASN A 333 28.35 -29.81 -26.86
C ASN A 333 27.56 -30.52 -25.76
N HIS A 334 28.00 -30.49 -24.51
CA HIS A 334 27.20 -30.98 -23.39
C HIS A 334 26.17 -29.93 -22.93
N ARG A 335 25.05 -30.44 -22.42
CA ARG A 335 23.95 -29.58 -21.90
C ARG A 335 24.39 -28.90 -20.62
N VAL A 336 24.08 -27.60 -20.54
CA VAL A 336 24.34 -26.78 -19.35
C VAL A 336 23.00 -26.43 -18.68
N LEU A 337 23.03 -26.41 -17.36
CA LEU A 337 21.95 -25.92 -16.51
C LEU A 337 22.57 -25.24 -15.28
N LEU A 338 22.60 -23.90 -15.24
CA LEU A 338 23.15 -23.15 -14.12
C LEU A 338 22.16 -22.08 -13.69
N ARG A 339 21.72 -22.11 -12.44
CA ARG A 339 20.87 -21.07 -11.88
C ARG A 339 21.73 -20.00 -11.20
N ILE A 340 21.45 -18.75 -11.54
CA ILE A 340 21.97 -17.56 -10.86
C ILE A 340 20.98 -17.16 -9.77
N HIS A 341 21.49 -16.87 -8.58
CA HIS A 341 20.69 -16.41 -7.45
C HIS A 341 20.92 -14.93 -7.19
N ALA A 342 19.84 -14.21 -7.04
CA ALA A 342 19.84 -12.82 -6.60
C ALA A 342 18.59 -12.57 -5.75
N SER A 343 18.68 -11.56 -4.89
CA SER A 343 17.58 -11.09 -4.04
C SER A 343 17.51 -9.57 -4.10
N THR A 344 16.39 -9.02 -3.68
CA THR A 344 16.17 -7.59 -3.49
C THR A 344 15.43 -7.35 -2.18
N ASN A 345 15.58 -6.18 -1.59
CA ASN A 345 14.82 -5.73 -0.43
C ASN A 345 13.47 -5.08 -0.80
N SER A 346 13.24 -4.82 -2.10
CA SER A 346 12.07 -4.09 -2.56
C SER A 346 10.85 -4.97 -2.89
N GLY A 347 10.96 -6.30 -2.82
CA GLY A 347 9.91 -7.22 -3.26
C GLY A 347 9.69 -7.30 -4.77
N PHE A 348 10.25 -6.37 -5.55
CA PHE A 348 10.09 -6.37 -7.00
C PHE A 348 10.80 -7.55 -7.66
N LYS A 349 10.23 -8.01 -8.76
CA LYS A 349 10.79 -9.10 -9.55
C LYS A 349 12.21 -8.76 -10.02
N VAL A 350 13.14 -9.67 -9.76
CA VAL A 350 14.50 -9.58 -10.27
C VAL A 350 14.55 -10.25 -11.64
N THR A 351 15.11 -9.54 -12.61
CA THR A 351 15.36 -10.04 -13.97
C THR A 351 16.87 -10.13 -14.23
N PHE A 352 17.26 -11.01 -15.14
CA PHE A 352 18.67 -11.30 -15.40
C PHE A 352 19.04 -11.08 -16.85
N ARG A 353 20.25 -10.55 -17.06
CA ARG A 353 20.95 -10.53 -18.35
C ARG A 353 22.36 -11.02 -18.15
N ALA A 354 22.97 -11.57 -19.19
CA ALA A 354 24.38 -11.97 -19.17
C ALA A 354 25.07 -11.49 -20.45
N SER A 355 26.34 -11.11 -20.29
CA SER A 355 27.25 -10.84 -21.40
C SER A 355 28.41 -11.83 -21.39
N HIS A 356 28.99 -12.02 -22.57
CA HIS A 356 30.16 -12.89 -22.78
C HIS A 356 29.92 -14.37 -22.35
N LEU A 357 28.69 -14.87 -22.51
CA LEU A 357 28.47 -16.31 -22.38
C LEU A 357 29.19 -17.09 -23.46
N PRO A 358 29.66 -18.31 -23.17
CA PRO A 358 30.13 -19.23 -24.21
C PRO A 358 29.12 -19.38 -25.33
N THR A 359 29.59 -19.43 -26.58
CA THR A 359 28.73 -19.58 -27.76
C THR A 359 27.79 -20.78 -27.60
N GLY A 360 26.49 -20.61 -27.81
CA GLY A 360 25.45 -21.62 -27.66
C GLY A 360 24.79 -21.66 -26.27
N LEU A 361 25.25 -20.82 -25.32
CA LEU A 361 24.57 -20.63 -24.02
C LEU A 361 23.79 -19.33 -24.02
N HIS A 362 22.66 -19.31 -23.29
CA HIS A 362 21.83 -18.13 -23.07
C HIS A 362 21.27 -18.11 -21.64
N ILE A 363 20.90 -16.93 -21.13
CA ILE A 363 20.25 -16.75 -19.84
C ILE A 363 18.80 -16.33 -20.05
N GLY A 364 17.89 -16.99 -19.33
CA GLY A 364 16.49 -16.58 -19.26
C GLY A 364 16.27 -15.47 -18.22
N PRO A 365 15.15 -14.74 -18.32
CA PRO A 365 14.81 -13.64 -17.38
C PRO A 365 14.80 -14.07 -15.91
N ALA A 366 14.51 -15.34 -15.63
CA ALA A 366 14.52 -15.92 -14.28
C ALA A 366 15.92 -16.38 -13.79
N GLY A 367 17.00 -16.00 -14.50
CA GLY A 367 18.36 -16.29 -14.08
C GLY A 367 18.86 -17.71 -14.38
N LEU A 368 18.18 -18.46 -15.25
CA LEU A 368 18.62 -19.79 -15.65
C LEU A 368 19.46 -19.72 -16.92
N ILE A 369 20.74 -20.13 -16.82
CA ILE A 369 21.64 -20.28 -17.97
C ILE A 369 21.51 -21.70 -18.51
N THR A 370 21.16 -21.80 -19.80
CA THR A 370 20.94 -23.08 -20.49
C THR A 370 21.57 -23.09 -21.88
N GLY A 371 21.63 -24.26 -22.48
CA GLY A 371 22.16 -24.46 -23.85
C GLY A 371 23.25 -25.54 -23.93
N LYS A 372 23.96 -25.55 -25.07
CA LYS A 372 25.15 -26.37 -25.29
C LYS A 372 26.28 -25.48 -25.79
N ALA A 373 27.39 -25.45 -25.11
CA ALA A 373 28.53 -24.65 -25.53
C ALA A 373 29.18 -25.29 -26.79
N THR A 374 29.26 -24.50 -27.87
CA THR A 374 29.70 -25.00 -29.19
C THR A 374 31.14 -24.62 -29.56
N ARG A 375 31.88 -23.91 -28.68
CA ARG A 375 33.24 -23.47 -28.93
C ARG A 375 34.11 -23.69 -27.70
N LEU A 376 35.32 -24.24 -27.89
CA LEU A 376 36.35 -24.37 -26.87
C LEU A 376 36.91 -23.00 -26.50
N GLY A 377 37.19 -22.78 -25.22
CA GLY A 377 37.83 -21.55 -24.79
C GLY A 377 37.57 -21.20 -23.34
N ARG A 378 37.90 -19.95 -23.00
CA ARG A 378 37.71 -19.35 -21.65
C ARG A 378 37.01 -18.01 -21.80
N TRP A 379 35.95 -17.84 -21.07
CA TRP A 379 35.12 -16.62 -21.06
C TRP A 379 35.10 -16.02 -19.66
N VAL A 380 35.06 -14.67 -19.59
CA VAL A 380 34.70 -13.95 -18.38
C VAL A 380 33.25 -13.55 -18.54
N VAL A 381 32.37 -14.32 -17.94
CA VAL A 381 30.94 -14.12 -18.01
C VAL A 381 30.53 -13.05 -16.98
N THR A 382 29.82 -12.03 -17.39
CA THR A 382 29.20 -11.07 -16.47
C THR A 382 27.70 -11.25 -16.48
N VAL A 383 27.12 -11.45 -15.30
CA VAL A 383 25.67 -11.50 -15.11
C VAL A 383 25.23 -10.28 -14.34
N THR A 384 24.18 -9.60 -14.84
CA THR A 384 23.54 -8.48 -14.21
C THR A 384 22.14 -8.90 -13.77
N ALA A 385 21.85 -8.73 -12.49
CA ALA A 385 20.51 -8.81 -11.93
C ALA A 385 19.97 -7.39 -11.80
N THR A 386 18.73 -7.18 -12.26
CA THR A 386 18.09 -5.88 -12.29
C THR A 386 16.71 -5.99 -11.65
N THR A 387 16.36 -5.06 -10.78
CA THR A 387 15.01 -4.78 -10.30
C THR A 387 14.65 -3.34 -10.60
N TYR A 388 13.45 -2.89 -10.26
CA TYR A 388 13.11 -1.48 -10.40
C TYR A 388 14.12 -0.59 -9.63
N GLY A 389 14.68 0.39 -10.32
CA GLY A 389 15.61 1.39 -9.75
C GLY A 389 16.97 0.90 -9.32
N ALA A 390 17.27 -0.41 -9.35
CA ALA A 390 18.56 -0.93 -8.94
C ALA A 390 19.05 -2.09 -9.80
N HIS A 391 20.37 -2.21 -9.91
CA HIS A 391 21.02 -3.36 -10.54
C HIS A 391 22.34 -3.71 -9.83
N LYS A 392 22.74 -4.93 -9.96
CA LYS A 392 24.02 -5.43 -9.47
C LYS A 392 24.59 -6.45 -10.46
N SER A 393 25.89 -6.36 -10.71
CA SER A 393 26.59 -7.31 -11.59
C SER A 393 27.61 -8.13 -10.84
N THR A 394 27.85 -9.34 -11.32
CA THR A 394 28.93 -10.20 -10.86
C THR A 394 29.55 -10.90 -12.05
N SER A 395 30.83 -11.25 -11.95
CA SER A 395 31.58 -11.94 -13.03
C SER A 395 32.26 -13.18 -12.52
N PHE A 396 32.31 -14.20 -13.38
CA PHE A 396 32.97 -15.48 -13.11
C PHE A 396 33.56 -16.06 -14.39
N ILE A 397 34.47 -17.00 -14.24
CA ILE A 397 35.15 -17.66 -15.39
C ILE A 397 34.33 -18.87 -15.82
N TRP A 398 34.17 -19.04 -17.14
CA TRP A 398 33.65 -20.25 -17.77
C TRP A 398 34.66 -20.83 -18.72
N LYS A 399 35.04 -22.09 -18.52
CA LYS A 399 35.92 -22.86 -19.41
C LYS A 399 35.09 -23.90 -20.16
N VAL A 400 35.26 -23.97 -21.47
CA VAL A 400 34.75 -25.07 -22.30
C VAL A 400 35.93 -25.91 -22.75
N ILE A 401 35.92 -27.18 -22.38
CA ILE A 401 36.97 -28.15 -22.63
C ILE A 401 36.43 -29.26 -23.57
N ARG A 402 37.36 -30.12 -24.03
CA ARG A 402 36.99 -31.32 -24.81
C ARG A 402 36.37 -32.38 -23.94
#